data_865b876d17f10cdc396dd7324f78497d
#
_entry.id   865b876d17f10cdc396dd7324f78497d
#
_cell.length_a   1.000
_cell.length_b   1.000
_cell.length_c   1.000
_cell.angle_alpha   90.00
_cell.angle_beta   90.00
_cell.angle_gamma   90.00
#
_symmetry.space_group_name_H-M   'P 1'
#
loop_
_entity.id
_entity.type
_entity.pdbx_description
1 polymer ?
#
loop_
_entity_poly.entity_id
_entity_poly.type
_entity_poly.pdbx_seq_one_letter_code
_entity_poly.pdbx_strand_id
1 'polypeptide(L)'
;MSRTVVRTMTGALALTAAMAVIPLASPASAVADSIVIGGQPAHVKDSPWVVALSSRDRFGGTRAGQFCGAVVVGPKKVLTAAHCLTREALGVDVTQVRDLRIISGRDELNGTGGEEIAVSGTWVNPGFDAATNSGDVAVLTLAEALPEQSVIPMAQAGDSAYASGTPAAVYGWGDTTGNGDYATSLRSAKVTVLPDSSCEQAYPGGRGGTYDASAMLCAGEPQGGYDACQGDSGGPLVAQGRLVGLVSWGNGCGLADSPGVYTRISAAIEWMDGAA
;
A
#
# COMPACT_ATOMS: atom_id res chain seq x y z
N MET A 1 -52.71 90.30 31.55
CA MET A 1 -52.46 88.96 32.14
C MET A 1 -52.49 87.98 31.01
N SER A 2 -51.36 87.66 30.41
CA SER A 2 -51.26 86.71 29.31
C SER A 2 -50.19 85.65 29.66
N ARG A 3 -50.63 84.42 29.73
CA ARG A 3 -49.79 83.28 30.07
C ARG A 3 -49.25 82.66 28.78
N THR A 4 -47.96 82.74 28.62
CA THR A 4 -47.22 82.09 27.48
C THR A 4 -47.04 80.66 27.83
N VAL A 5 -47.45 79.75 26.94
CA VAL A 5 -47.22 78.29 27.04
C VAL A 5 -46.05 77.97 26.16
N VAL A 6 -44.99 77.50 26.79
CA VAL A 6 -43.81 76.96 26.11
C VAL A 6 -44.02 75.47 25.77
N ARG A 7 -44.00 75.10 24.51
CA ARG A 7 -44.06 73.72 24.04
C ARG A 7 -42.63 73.21 23.89
N THR A 8 -42.22 72.27 24.67
CA THR A 8 -40.98 71.50 24.51
C THR A 8 -41.20 70.37 23.50
N MET A 9 -40.43 70.41 22.37
CA MET A 9 -40.33 69.29 21.41
C MET A 9 -39.26 68.36 21.88
N THR A 10 -39.62 67.15 22.25
CA THR A 10 -38.69 66.02 22.48
C THR A 10 -38.50 65.31 21.16
N GLY A 11 -37.29 65.47 20.60
CA GLY A 11 -36.84 64.69 19.43
C GLY A 11 -36.37 63.32 19.87
N ALA A 12 -37.03 62.29 19.36
CA ALA A 12 -36.59 60.90 19.54
C ALA A 12 -35.54 60.57 18.46
N LEU A 13 -34.30 60.31 18.88
CA LEU A 13 -33.24 59.76 18.01
C LEU A 13 -33.48 58.26 17.89
N ALA A 14 -33.87 57.78 16.71
CA ALA A 14 -33.91 56.36 16.41
C ALA A 14 -32.49 55.88 15.99
N LEU A 15 -31.83 55.12 16.88
CA LEU A 15 -30.60 54.36 16.52
C LEU A 15 -31.00 53.11 15.74
N THR A 16 -30.77 53.08 14.45
CA THR A 16 -30.81 51.86 13.64
C THR A 16 -29.50 51.07 13.81
N ALA A 17 -29.53 50.00 14.61
CA ALA A 17 -28.44 49.05 14.70
C ALA A 17 -28.46 48.17 13.44
N ALA A 18 -27.47 48.38 12.53
CA ALA A 18 -27.22 47.48 11.42
C ALA A 18 -26.54 46.19 11.96
N MET A 19 -27.27 45.10 12.06
CA MET A 19 -26.72 43.78 12.33
C MET A 19 -25.99 43.31 11.08
N ALA A 20 -24.66 43.31 11.10
CA ALA A 20 -23.83 42.64 10.10
C ALA A 20 -24.00 41.13 10.31
N VAL A 21 -24.69 40.46 9.38
CA VAL A 21 -24.75 38.99 9.28
C VAL A 21 -23.41 38.56 8.71
N ILE A 22 -22.49 38.06 9.57
CA ILE A 22 -21.27 37.38 9.14
C ILE A 22 -21.71 35.98 8.72
N PRO A 23 -21.54 35.56 7.46
CA PRO A 23 -21.78 34.16 7.09
C PRO A 23 -20.74 33.31 7.83
N LEU A 24 -21.18 32.44 8.73
CA LEU A 24 -20.40 31.34 9.27
C LEU A 24 -20.12 30.40 8.08
N ALA A 25 -18.95 30.56 7.48
CA ALA A 25 -18.42 29.52 6.58
C ALA A 25 -18.22 28.26 7.44
N SER A 26 -19.13 27.29 7.28
CA SER A 26 -18.91 25.94 7.79
C SER A 26 -17.57 25.45 7.22
N PRO A 27 -16.64 24.96 8.03
CA PRO A 27 -15.48 24.28 7.48
C PRO A 27 -16.02 23.12 6.64
N ALA A 28 -15.70 23.13 5.34
CA ALA A 28 -15.87 21.95 4.52
C ALA A 28 -15.09 20.84 5.23
N SER A 29 -15.81 19.84 5.72
CA SER A 29 -15.19 18.60 6.17
C SER A 29 -14.44 18.07 4.97
N ALA A 30 -13.11 18.20 4.96
CA ALA A 30 -12.28 17.42 4.09
C ALA A 30 -12.60 15.97 4.45
N VAL A 31 -13.33 15.29 3.58
CA VAL A 31 -13.44 13.84 3.61
C VAL A 31 -12.02 13.39 3.39
N ALA A 32 -11.35 12.98 4.45
CA ALA A 32 -10.09 12.27 4.34
C ALA A 32 -10.46 10.93 3.69
N ASP A 33 -10.24 10.82 2.38
CA ASP A 33 -10.16 9.54 1.68
C ASP A 33 -8.95 8.79 2.27
N SER A 34 -9.18 8.09 3.36
CA SER A 34 -8.21 7.19 3.99
C SER A 34 -8.15 5.91 3.17
N ILE A 35 -6.99 5.62 2.56
CA ILE A 35 -6.86 4.59 1.53
C ILE A 35 -5.42 4.09 1.45
N VAL A 36 -5.17 2.81 1.39
CA VAL A 36 -4.17 2.02 2.13
C VAL A 36 -4.29 2.51 3.55
N ILE A 37 -4.44 1.74 4.58
CA ILE A 37 -4.84 2.32 5.88
C ILE A 37 -3.99 3.57 6.13
N GLY A 38 -4.64 4.77 6.19
CA GLY A 38 -3.95 6.07 6.30
C GLY A 38 -3.19 6.58 5.06
N GLY A 39 -3.25 5.88 3.91
CA GLY A 39 -2.46 6.21 2.72
C GLY A 39 -2.96 7.43 1.94
N GLN A 40 -2.12 7.91 1.03
CA GLN A 40 -2.39 9.03 0.13
C GLN A 40 -2.41 8.57 -1.33
N PRO A 41 -3.07 9.30 -2.25
CA PRO A 41 -2.93 9.06 -3.67
C PRO A 41 -1.46 9.06 -4.08
N ALA A 42 -1.08 8.07 -4.89
CA ALA A 42 0.24 7.95 -5.48
C ALA A 42 0.13 7.81 -7.00
N HIS A 43 1.21 8.07 -7.72
CA HIS A 43 1.22 8.00 -9.16
C HIS A 43 2.31 7.07 -9.66
N VAL A 44 1.97 6.17 -10.58
CA VAL A 44 2.95 5.26 -11.21
C VAL A 44 4.07 5.99 -11.95
N LYS A 45 3.85 7.24 -12.42
CA LYS A 45 4.90 8.08 -13.02
C LYS A 45 6.04 8.39 -12.03
N ASP A 46 5.72 8.46 -10.72
CA ASP A 46 6.67 8.76 -9.65
C ASP A 46 7.20 7.47 -8.98
N SER A 47 6.54 6.34 -9.25
CA SER A 47 6.85 5.01 -8.73
C SER A 47 6.66 3.94 -9.81
N PRO A 48 7.39 4.03 -10.94
CA PRO A 48 7.14 3.21 -12.13
C PRO A 48 7.46 1.72 -11.94
N TRP A 49 8.10 1.36 -10.84
CA TRP A 49 8.36 -0.02 -10.44
C TRP A 49 7.14 -0.72 -9.81
N VAL A 50 6.11 0.04 -9.38
CA VAL A 50 4.88 -0.55 -8.81
C VAL A 50 4.01 -1.06 -9.93
N VAL A 51 3.69 -2.34 -9.89
CA VAL A 51 2.79 -2.98 -10.86
C VAL A 51 1.75 -3.82 -10.13
N ALA A 52 0.58 -3.97 -10.75
CA ALA A 52 -0.47 -4.84 -10.24
C ALA A 52 -0.37 -6.23 -10.86
N LEU A 53 -0.50 -7.28 -10.06
CA LEU A 53 -0.63 -8.66 -10.54
C LEU A 53 -2.11 -8.99 -10.74
N SER A 54 -2.47 -9.51 -11.91
CA SER A 54 -3.85 -9.64 -12.33
C SER A 54 -4.15 -10.93 -13.09
N SER A 55 -5.40 -11.41 -12.95
CA SER A 55 -6.04 -12.43 -13.77
C SER A 55 -7.54 -12.17 -13.77
N ARG A 56 -8.10 -11.83 -14.92
CA ARG A 56 -9.56 -11.62 -15.05
C ARG A 56 -10.34 -12.92 -15.00
N ASP A 57 -9.75 -14.00 -15.48
CA ASP A 57 -10.37 -15.33 -15.44
C ASP A 57 -10.60 -15.79 -13.99
N ARG A 58 -9.73 -15.38 -13.05
CA ARG A 58 -9.81 -15.77 -11.65
C ARG A 58 -10.56 -14.77 -10.77
N PHE A 59 -10.37 -13.46 -11.00
CA PHE A 59 -10.82 -12.39 -10.11
C PHE A 59 -11.82 -11.43 -10.78
N GLY A 60 -12.23 -11.72 -12.02
CA GLY A 60 -13.21 -10.93 -12.75
C GLY A 60 -12.65 -9.65 -13.35
N GLY A 61 -13.53 -8.86 -14.01
CA GLY A 61 -13.15 -7.65 -14.73
C GLY A 61 -13.00 -6.41 -13.86
N THR A 62 -13.54 -6.41 -12.66
CA THR A 62 -13.42 -5.28 -11.72
C THR A 62 -11.96 -5.07 -11.35
N ARG A 63 -11.51 -3.82 -11.33
CA ARG A 63 -10.11 -3.48 -11.06
C ARG A 63 -9.12 -4.27 -11.95
N ALA A 64 -9.54 -4.55 -13.20
CA ALA A 64 -8.80 -5.34 -14.18
C ALA A 64 -8.37 -6.74 -13.69
N GLY A 65 -9.05 -7.31 -12.71
CA GLY A 65 -8.72 -8.62 -12.12
C GLY A 65 -7.50 -8.60 -11.21
N GLN A 66 -7.12 -7.43 -10.68
CA GLN A 66 -6.00 -7.30 -9.73
C GLN A 66 -6.32 -8.05 -8.42
N PHE A 67 -5.35 -8.83 -7.93
CA PHE A 67 -5.48 -9.60 -6.70
C PHE A 67 -4.26 -9.45 -5.77
N CYS A 68 -3.08 -9.11 -6.33
CA CYS A 68 -1.84 -8.85 -5.60
C CYS A 68 -1.11 -7.65 -6.20
N GLY A 69 -0.16 -7.09 -5.46
CA GLY A 69 0.86 -6.19 -5.94
C GLY A 69 2.08 -6.96 -6.45
N ALA A 70 2.95 -6.25 -7.16
CA ALA A 70 4.25 -6.75 -7.59
C ALA A 70 5.22 -5.58 -7.83
N VAL A 71 6.51 -5.88 -8.01
CA VAL A 71 7.55 -4.85 -8.15
C VAL A 71 8.57 -5.23 -9.23
N VAL A 72 8.89 -4.27 -10.09
CA VAL A 72 9.84 -4.46 -11.21
C VAL A 72 11.28 -4.32 -10.70
N VAL A 73 12.06 -5.39 -10.80
CA VAL A 73 13.48 -5.44 -10.38
C VAL A 73 14.44 -5.71 -11.55
N GLY A 74 13.90 -5.83 -12.74
CA GLY A 74 14.63 -5.93 -14.00
C GLY A 74 13.67 -5.81 -15.18
N PRO A 75 14.12 -5.55 -16.40
CA PRO A 75 13.24 -5.30 -17.55
C PRO A 75 12.20 -6.40 -17.82
N LYS A 76 12.54 -7.64 -17.52
CA LYS A 76 11.63 -8.80 -17.60
C LYS A 76 11.46 -9.53 -16.28
N LYS A 77 11.98 -8.98 -15.17
CA LYS A 77 11.95 -9.62 -13.86
C LYS A 77 11.11 -8.80 -12.90
N VAL A 78 10.06 -9.42 -12.37
CA VAL A 78 9.12 -8.83 -11.42
C VAL A 78 9.04 -9.73 -10.19
N LEU A 79 9.07 -9.14 -8.99
CA LEU A 79 8.87 -9.87 -7.74
C LEU A 79 7.43 -9.70 -7.27
N THR A 80 6.92 -10.73 -6.61
CA THR A 80 5.67 -10.74 -5.85
C THR A 80 5.80 -11.70 -4.67
N ALA A 81 4.80 -11.79 -3.83
CA ALA A 81 4.74 -12.77 -2.75
C ALA A 81 4.46 -14.19 -3.30
N ALA A 82 5.08 -15.21 -2.74
CA ALA A 82 4.84 -16.61 -3.11
C ALA A 82 3.39 -17.01 -2.84
N HIS A 83 2.81 -16.55 -1.73
CA HIS A 83 1.42 -16.87 -1.38
C HIS A 83 0.42 -16.41 -2.44
N CYS A 84 0.72 -15.35 -3.23
CA CYS A 84 -0.13 -14.89 -4.33
C CYS A 84 -0.27 -15.95 -5.44
N LEU A 85 0.71 -16.85 -5.60
CA LEU A 85 0.73 -17.87 -6.64
C LEU A 85 0.29 -19.26 -6.13
N THR A 86 -0.16 -19.36 -4.88
CA THR A 86 -0.63 -20.63 -4.32
C THR A 86 -1.99 -21.04 -4.88
N ARG A 87 -2.30 -22.31 -4.79
CA ARG A 87 -3.64 -22.84 -5.11
C ARG A 87 -4.72 -22.24 -4.19
N GLU A 88 -4.37 -21.87 -2.98
CA GLU A 88 -5.29 -21.24 -2.03
C GLU A 88 -5.71 -19.86 -2.55
N ALA A 89 -4.76 -19.04 -2.98
CA ALA A 89 -5.04 -17.71 -3.54
C ALA A 89 -5.72 -17.77 -4.91
N LEU A 90 -5.23 -18.64 -5.81
CA LEU A 90 -5.70 -18.70 -7.20
C LEU A 90 -6.89 -19.64 -7.41
N GLY A 91 -7.19 -20.54 -6.47
CA GLY A 91 -8.18 -21.61 -6.61
C GLY A 91 -7.77 -22.75 -7.55
N VAL A 92 -6.65 -22.60 -8.26
CA VAL A 92 -6.03 -23.59 -9.17
C VAL A 92 -4.52 -23.52 -9.06
N ASP A 93 -3.82 -24.47 -9.65
CA ASP A 93 -2.37 -24.38 -9.82
C ASP A 93 -2.01 -23.20 -10.72
N VAL A 94 -0.94 -22.46 -10.40
CA VAL A 94 -0.51 -21.27 -11.17
C VAL A 94 -0.29 -21.59 -12.65
N THR A 95 0.16 -22.79 -12.98
CA THR A 95 0.36 -23.25 -14.36
C THR A 95 -0.93 -23.38 -15.18
N GLN A 96 -2.08 -23.38 -14.50
CA GLN A 96 -3.41 -23.42 -15.13
C GLN A 96 -3.99 -22.02 -15.36
N VAL A 97 -3.38 -20.95 -14.82
CA VAL A 97 -3.81 -19.55 -15.01
C VAL A 97 -3.26 -19.04 -16.33
N ARG A 98 -4.10 -18.97 -17.36
CA ARG A 98 -3.68 -18.64 -18.74
C ARG A 98 -3.54 -17.13 -19.00
N ASP A 99 -4.22 -16.32 -18.19
CA ASP A 99 -4.28 -14.86 -18.35
C ASP A 99 -3.53 -14.11 -17.24
N LEU A 100 -2.53 -14.77 -16.60
CA LEU A 100 -1.70 -14.11 -15.59
C LEU A 100 -0.91 -12.97 -16.24
N ARG A 101 -1.08 -11.75 -15.72
CA ARG A 101 -0.49 -10.52 -16.27
C ARG A 101 -0.02 -9.61 -15.16
N ILE A 102 0.91 -8.73 -15.51
CA ILE A 102 1.15 -7.51 -14.75
C ILE A 102 0.49 -6.32 -15.46
N ILE A 103 0.05 -5.33 -14.68
CA ILE A 103 -0.44 -4.04 -15.16
C ILE A 103 0.58 -2.99 -14.73
N SER A 104 1.23 -2.37 -15.71
CA SER A 104 2.25 -1.34 -15.53
C SER A 104 1.78 0.01 -16.05
N GLY A 105 2.23 1.11 -15.45
CA GLY A 105 1.95 2.46 -15.95
C GLY A 105 0.48 2.90 -15.80
N ARG A 106 -0.28 2.29 -14.90
CA ARG A 106 -1.71 2.57 -14.68
C ARG A 106 -1.99 2.92 -13.22
N ASP A 107 -2.37 4.17 -12.95
CA ASP A 107 -2.81 4.60 -11.61
C ASP A 107 -4.17 3.99 -11.28
N GLU A 108 -5.14 4.17 -12.18
CA GLU A 108 -6.55 3.79 -12.03
C GLU A 108 -6.80 2.43 -12.72
N LEU A 109 -7.00 1.36 -11.93
CA LEU A 109 -7.14 -0.01 -12.47
C LEU A 109 -8.38 -0.21 -13.35
N ASN A 110 -9.44 0.58 -13.15
CA ASN A 110 -10.61 0.58 -14.00
C ASN A 110 -10.40 1.35 -15.32
N GLY A 111 -9.27 2.06 -15.44
CA GLY A 111 -8.89 2.81 -16.63
C GLY A 111 -8.27 1.93 -17.72
N THR A 112 -7.94 2.57 -18.85
CA THR A 112 -7.33 1.92 -20.03
C THR A 112 -5.88 2.31 -20.26
N GLY A 113 -5.28 3.15 -19.38
CA GLY A 113 -3.88 3.56 -19.50
C GLY A 113 -2.90 2.44 -19.14
N GLY A 114 -1.60 2.68 -19.43
CA GLY A 114 -0.55 1.72 -19.16
C GLY A 114 -0.59 0.49 -20.06
N GLU A 115 0.14 -0.55 -19.65
CA GLU A 115 0.33 -1.79 -20.40
C GLU A 115 -0.05 -3.00 -19.55
N GLU A 116 -0.63 -4.02 -20.17
CA GLU A 116 -0.91 -5.32 -19.57
C GLU A 116 0.00 -6.37 -20.21
N ILE A 117 1.05 -6.75 -19.51
CA ILE A 117 2.09 -7.65 -20.03
C ILE A 117 1.87 -9.05 -19.47
N ALA A 118 1.86 -10.05 -20.37
CA ALA A 118 1.71 -11.45 -19.99
C ALA A 118 2.92 -11.94 -19.18
N VAL A 119 2.64 -12.74 -18.16
CA VAL A 119 3.66 -13.52 -17.46
C VAL A 119 3.97 -14.77 -18.27
N SER A 120 5.21 -14.94 -18.73
CA SER A 120 5.68 -16.06 -19.52
C SER A 120 6.28 -17.18 -18.68
N GLY A 121 6.63 -16.91 -17.43
CA GLY A 121 7.20 -17.89 -16.51
C GLY A 121 7.08 -17.44 -15.06
N THR A 122 7.02 -18.41 -14.17
CA THR A 122 6.95 -18.18 -12.73
C THR A 122 7.97 -19.07 -12.02
N TRP A 123 8.66 -18.52 -11.05
CA TRP A 123 9.44 -19.25 -10.07
C TRP A 123 8.88 -18.90 -8.68
N VAL A 124 8.49 -19.90 -7.93
CA VAL A 124 8.09 -19.74 -6.53
C VAL A 124 9.21 -20.29 -5.68
N ASN A 125 9.62 -19.55 -4.65
CA ASN A 125 10.67 -20.02 -3.75
C ASN A 125 10.33 -21.42 -3.21
N PRO A 126 11.17 -22.45 -3.48
CA PRO A 126 10.91 -23.79 -2.98
C PRO A 126 10.92 -23.90 -1.44
N GLY A 127 11.55 -22.94 -0.76
CA GLY A 127 11.58 -22.84 0.69
C GLY A 127 10.40 -22.05 1.29
N PHE A 128 9.42 -21.64 0.47
CA PHE A 128 8.22 -20.98 1.00
C PHE A 128 7.41 -21.92 1.89
N ASP A 129 7.18 -21.51 3.11
CA ASP A 129 6.34 -22.21 4.08
C ASP A 129 5.03 -21.43 4.29
N ALA A 130 3.93 -21.95 3.76
CA ALA A 130 2.62 -21.33 3.86
C ALA A 130 2.05 -21.28 5.30
N ALA A 131 2.60 -22.07 6.23
CA ALA A 131 2.15 -22.03 7.63
C ALA A 131 2.77 -20.88 8.42
N THR A 132 3.97 -20.46 8.05
CA THR A 132 4.73 -19.40 8.72
C THR A 132 4.92 -18.15 7.86
N ASN A 133 4.63 -18.24 6.55
CA ASN A 133 4.98 -17.25 5.51
C ASN A 133 6.50 -16.98 5.41
N SER A 134 7.35 -17.87 5.91
CA SER A 134 8.79 -17.77 5.72
C SER A 134 9.14 -18.04 4.24
N GLY A 135 10.05 -17.24 3.68
CA GLY A 135 10.44 -17.39 2.28
C GLY A 135 9.39 -16.94 1.26
N ASP A 136 8.49 -16.03 1.62
CA ASP A 136 7.34 -15.59 0.81
C ASP A 136 7.78 -14.68 -0.35
N VAL A 137 8.42 -15.25 -1.36
CA VAL A 137 8.84 -14.57 -2.59
C VAL A 137 8.65 -15.45 -3.82
N ALA A 138 8.20 -14.84 -4.89
CA ALA A 138 8.14 -15.43 -6.23
C ALA A 138 8.69 -14.45 -7.28
N VAL A 139 9.23 -15.00 -8.36
CA VAL A 139 9.71 -14.27 -9.52
C VAL A 139 8.78 -14.53 -10.70
N LEU A 140 8.36 -13.46 -11.34
CA LEU A 140 7.60 -13.49 -12.59
C LEU A 140 8.53 -13.07 -13.74
N THR A 141 8.58 -13.88 -14.78
CA THR A 141 9.25 -13.52 -16.04
C THR A 141 8.21 -12.97 -17.01
N LEU A 142 8.44 -11.77 -17.53
CA LEU A 142 7.54 -11.12 -18.48
C LEU A 142 7.79 -11.58 -19.91
N ALA A 143 6.71 -11.67 -20.71
CA ALA A 143 6.80 -11.92 -22.16
C ALA A 143 7.53 -10.76 -22.86
N GLU A 144 7.25 -9.53 -22.45
CA GLU A 144 7.81 -8.30 -23.00
C GLU A 144 8.59 -7.53 -21.94
N ALA A 145 9.61 -6.76 -22.35
CA ALA A 145 10.44 -5.99 -21.44
C ALA A 145 9.80 -4.65 -21.11
N LEU A 146 9.82 -4.29 -19.84
CA LEU A 146 9.53 -2.94 -19.36
C LEU A 146 10.76 -2.03 -19.56
N PRO A 147 10.55 -0.70 -19.64
CA PRO A 147 11.63 0.27 -19.70
C PRO A 147 12.54 0.20 -18.45
N GLU A 148 13.85 0.43 -18.63
CA GLU A 148 14.84 0.43 -17.53
C GLU A 148 14.50 1.38 -16.39
N GLN A 149 13.87 2.54 -16.67
CA GLN A 149 13.41 3.47 -15.64
C GLN A 149 12.30 2.93 -14.74
N SER A 150 11.70 1.80 -15.10
CA SER A 150 10.71 1.10 -14.27
C SER A 150 11.37 0.16 -13.25
N VAL A 151 12.69 0.01 -13.26
CA VAL A 151 13.42 -0.91 -12.38
C VAL A 151 13.81 -0.19 -11.08
N ILE A 152 13.47 -0.80 -9.92
CA ILE A 152 13.94 -0.33 -8.61
C ILE A 152 15.16 -1.14 -8.16
N PRO A 153 16.21 -0.50 -7.62
CA PRO A 153 17.31 -1.23 -7.00
C PRO A 153 16.87 -1.95 -5.72
N MET A 154 17.36 -3.17 -5.53
CA MET A 154 17.13 -3.97 -4.31
C MET A 154 18.19 -3.66 -3.25
N ALA A 155 17.76 -3.51 -2.00
CA ALA A 155 18.66 -3.34 -0.86
C ALA A 155 19.39 -4.66 -0.55
N GLN A 156 20.72 -4.60 -0.41
CA GLN A 156 21.57 -5.74 -0.07
C GLN A 156 21.65 -5.92 1.46
N ALA A 157 22.18 -7.05 1.90
CA ALA A 157 22.47 -7.27 3.32
C ALA A 157 23.40 -6.17 3.87
N GLY A 158 23.05 -5.61 5.03
CA GLY A 158 23.80 -4.52 5.66
C GLY A 158 23.49 -3.11 5.11
N ASP A 159 22.57 -2.96 4.17
CA ASP A 159 22.12 -1.64 3.67
C ASP A 159 21.46 -0.85 4.80
N SER A 160 21.80 0.45 4.88
CA SER A 160 21.23 1.38 5.87
C SER A 160 19.70 1.54 5.75
N ALA A 161 19.12 1.21 4.61
CA ALA A 161 17.67 1.23 4.40
C ALA A 161 16.92 0.26 5.33
N TYR A 162 17.58 -0.76 5.89
CA TYR A 162 17.03 -1.68 6.88
C TYR A 162 17.14 -1.18 8.33
N ALA A 163 17.80 -0.05 8.57
CA ALA A 163 18.00 0.43 9.93
C ALA A 163 16.65 0.80 10.58
N SER A 164 16.45 0.37 11.82
CA SER A 164 15.27 0.77 12.60
C SER A 164 15.16 2.30 12.69
N GLY A 165 13.93 2.82 12.51
CA GLY A 165 13.65 4.24 12.44
C GLY A 165 13.76 4.83 11.02
N THR A 166 14.17 4.04 10.01
CA THR A 166 14.22 4.51 8.62
C THR A 166 12.81 4.74 8.07
N PRO A 167 12.50 5.96 7.56
CA PRO A 167 11.25 6.19 6.86
C PRO A 167 11.13 5.32 5.61
N ALA A 168 9.98 4.69 5.45
CA ALA A 168 9.65 3.84 4.31
C ALA A 168 8.26 4.18 3.77
N ALA A 169 7.94 3.66 2.61
CA ALA A 169 6.62 3.75 2.02
C ALA A 169 6.23 2.40 1.40
N VAL A 170 4.98 2.01 1.62
CA VAL A 170 4.34 0.87 0.96
C VAL A 170 3.37 1.37 -0.09
N TYR A 171 3.21 0.62 -1.18
CA TYR A 171 2.40 1.00 -2.33
C TYR A 171 1.49 -0.14 -2.76
N GLY A 172 0.27 0.21 -3.21
CA GLY A 172 -0.64 -0.76 -3.79
C GLY A 172 -2.05 -0.24 -4.05
N TRP A 173 -2.94 -1.17 -4.37
CA TRP A 173 -4.37 -0.98 -4.63
C TRP A 173 -5.23 -1.83 -3.69
N GLY A 174 -4.70 -2.16 -2.51
CA GLY A 174 -5.35 -3.01 -1.54
C GLY A 174 -6.56 -2.37 -0.86
N ASP A 175 -7.06 -3.08 0.13
CA ASP A 175 -8.18 -2.65 0.98
C ASP A 175 -7.78 -1.40 1.78
N THR A 176 -8.65 -0.44 1.80
CA THR A 176 -8.44 0.90 2.33
C THR A 176 -9.00 1.09 3.73
N THR A 177 -9.86 0.18 4.15
CA THR A 177 -10.61 0.26 5.41
C THR A 177 -10.44 -0.98 6.28
N GLY A 178 -9.87 -2.06 5.72
CA GLY A 178 -9.84 -3.39 6.36
C GLY A 178 -11.18 -4.14 6.30
N ASN A 179 -12.16 -3.63 5.51
CA ASN A 179 -13.51 -4.20 5.41
C ASN A 179 -13.89 -4.63 3.98
N GLY A 180 -12.93 -4.67 3.06
CA GLY A 180 -13.14 -5.07 1.67
C GLY A 180 -13.36 -3.90 0.69
N ASP A 181 -13.07 -2.68 1.10
CA ASP A 181 -13.16 -1.49 0.24
C ASP A 181 -11.82 -1.26 -0.49
N TYR A 182 -11.62 -1.96 -1.59
CA TYR A 182 -10.38 -1.92 -2.35
C TYR A 182 -10.22 -0.63 -3.16
N ALA A 183 -9.00 -0.07 -3.13
CA ALA A 183 -8.66 1.07 -3.98
C ALA A 183 -8.75 0.72 -5.47
N THR A 184 -9.25 1.65 -6.28
CA THR A 184 -9.17 1.61 -7.74
C THR A 184 -7.94 2.35 -8.26
N SER A 185 -7.48 3.38 -7.52
CA SER A 185 -6.30 4.19 -7.83
C SER A 185 -5.12 3.80 -6.94
N LEU A 186 -3.89 3.91 -7.48
CA LEU A 186 -2.66 3.64 -6.72
C LEU A 186 -2.56 4.52 -5.48
N ARG A 187 -2.13 3.90 -4.39
CA ARG A 187 -1.94 4.53 -3.08
C ARG A 187 -0.56 4.26 -2.53
N SER A 188 -0.14 5.11 -1.58
CA SER A 188 1.03 4.84 -0.75
C SER A 188 0.76 5.22 0.70
N ALA A 189 1.25 4.41 1.63
CA ALA A 189 1.31 4.76 3.05
C ALA A 189 2.75 4.96 3.49
N LYS A 190 2.96 5.97 4.33
CA LYS A 190 4.23 6.19 5.00
C LYS A 190 4.27 5.31 6.24
N VAL A 191 5.30 4.52 6.35
CA VAL A 191 5.58 3.65 7.48
C VAL A 191 7.03 3.80 7.89
N THR A 192 7.39 3.22 9.02
CA THR A 192 8.75 3.24 9.55
C THR A 192 9.27 1.81 9.64
N VAL A 193 10.52 1.56 9.23
CA VAL A 193 11.20 0.29 9.52
C VAL A 193 11.34 0.17 11.03
N LEU A 194 10.74 -0.85 11.62
CA LEU A 194 10.76 -1.09 13.05
C LEU A 194 11.90 -2.05 13.43
N PRO A 195 12.36 -2.04 14.69
CA PRO A 195 13.28 -3.06 15.14
C PRO A 195 12.61 -4.44 15.08
N ASP A 196 13.36 -5.48 14.73
CA ASP A 196 12.82 -6.85 14.64
C ASP A 196 12.11 -7.28 15.94
N SER A 197 12.59 -6.81 17.10
CA SER A 197 11.96 -7.06 18.40
C SER A 197 10.50 -6.58 18.50
N SER A 198 10.08 -5.61 17.70
CA SER A 198 8.67 -5.18 17.67
C SER A 198 7.77 -6.27 17.07
N CYS A 199 8.19 -6.88 15.95
CA CYS A 199 7.45 -7.99 15.36
C CYS A 199 7.64 -9.30 16.15
N GLU A 200 8.80 -9.55 16.76
CA GLU A 200 9.00 -10.71 17.66
C GLU A 200 8.04 -10.68 18.86
N GLN A 201 7.77 -9.48 19.40
CA GLN A 201 6.79 -9.30 20.47
C GLN A 201 5.34 -9.42 20.01
N ALA A 202 5.02 -8.86 18.83
CA ALA A 202 3.68 -8.92 18.26
C ALA A 202 3.31 -10.33 17.78
N TYR A 203 4.31 -11.10 17.31
CA TYR A 203 4.14 -12.39 16.64
C TYR A 203 5.05 -13.48 17.23
N PRO A 204 4.87 -13.83 18.52
CA PRO A 204 5.75 -14.77 19.22
C PRO A 204 5.51 -16.25 18.82
N GLY A 205 4.61 -16.49 17.87
CA GLY A 205 4.22 -17.83 17.43
C GLY A 205 2.76 -18.19 17.73
N GLY A 206 2.36 -19.39 17.33
CA GLY A 206 0.99 -19.88 17.48
C GLY A 206 0.02 -19.28 16.46
N ARG A 207 -1.23 -19.02 16.90
CA ARG A 207 -2.30 -18.53 16.00
C ARG A 207 -2.05 -17.12 15.47
N GLY A 208 -1.20 -16.32 16.12
CA GLY A 208 -0.88 -14.94 15.72
C GLY A 208 0.22 -14.84 14.65
N GLY A 209 0.82 -15.97 14.26
CA GLY A 209 1.96 -16.00 13.36
C GLY A 209 3.29 -16.04 14.09
N THR A 210 4.36 -16.37 13.39
CA THR A 210 5.73 -16.41 13.89
C THR A 210 6.60 -15.50 13.04
N TYR A 211 7.20 -14.48 13.66
CA TYR A 211 8.15 -13.62 12.99
C TYR A 211 9.55 -14.25 12.97
N ASP A 212 10.19 -14.23 11.80
CA ASP A 212 11.58 -14.68 11.60
C ASP A 212 12.42 -13.54 11.03
N ALA A 213 13.25 -12.92 11.88
CA ALA A 213 14.08 -11.77 11.51
C ALA A 213 15.09 -12.08 10.39
N SER A 214 15.45 -13.35 10.17
CA SER A 214 16.35 -13.74 9.07
C SER A 214 15.68 -13.68 7.70
N ALA A 215 14.35 -13.89 7.64
CA ALA A 215 13.55 -13.96 6.43
C ALA A 215 12.63 -12.76 6.25
N MET A 216 12.30 -12.04 7.33
CA MET A 216 11.24 -11.05 7.39
C MET A 216 11.77 -9.68 7.83
N LEU A 217 11.02 -8.63 7.49
CA LEU A 217 11.27 -7.24 7.89
C LEU A 217 10.01 -6.69 8.54
N CYS A 218 10.17 -6.02 9.67
CA CYS A 218 9.11 -5.38 10.43
C CYS A 218 8.96 -3.91 10.01
N ALA A 219 7.76 -3.47 9.63
CA ALA A 219 7.50 -2.05 9.40
C ALA A 219 6.05 -1.68 9.73
N GLY A 220 5.83 -0.44 10.10
CA GLY A 220 4.52 0.10 10.48
C GLY A 220 4.66 1.41 11.23
N GLU A 221 3.55 1.87 11.80
CA GLU A 221 3.53 3.01 12.70
C GLU A 221 3.18 2.52 14.12
N PRO A 222 3.95 2.92 15.15
CA PRO A 222 3.71 2.45 16.52
C PRO A 222 2.30 2.76 17.05
N GLN A 223 1.69 3.83 16.58
CA GLN A 223 0.33 4.21 16.94
C GLN A 223 -0.73 3.58 16.02
N GLY A 224 -0.32 2.78 15.05
CA GLY A 224 -1.20 2.29 14.00
C GLY A 224 -1.64 3.36 13.01
N GLY A 225 -2.67 3.08 12.23
CA GLY A 225 -3.29 4.03 11.30
C GLY A 225 -2.63 4.08 9.90
N TYR A 226 -1.50 3.43 9.70
CA TYR A 226 -0.81 3.34 8.40
C TYR A 226 -0.25 1.93 8.21
N ASP A 227 -0.68 1.26 7.14
CA ASP A 227 -0.24 -0.11 6.84
C ASP A 227 -0.60 -0.54 5.41
N ALA A 228 -0.01 -1.64 4.95
CA ALA A 228 -0.53 -2.45 3.85
C ALA A 228 -1.77 -3.23 4.28
N CYS A 229 -2.61 -3.62 3.33
CA CYS A 229 -3.79 -4.44 3.62
C CYS A 229 -4.03 -5.49 2.53
N GLN A 230 -5.15 -6.24 2.60
CA GLN A 230 -5.50 -7.24 1.61
C GLN A 230 -5.48 -6.65 0.20
N GLY A 231 -4.82 -7.33 -0.74
CA GLY A 231 -4.62 -6.87 -2.11
C GLY A 231 -3.33 -6.10 -2.36
N ASP A 232 -2.61 -5.66 -1.30
CA ASP A 232 -1.26 -5.10 -1.41
C ASP A 232 -0.17 -6.17 -1.38
N SER A 233 -0.51 -7.40 -1.02
CA SER A 233 0.37 -8.58 -0.98
C SER A 233 1.32 -8.66 -2.18
N GLY A 234 2.61 -8.83 -1.97
CA GLY A 234 3.64 -8.82 -3.01
C GLY A 234 4.04 -7.43 -3.51
N GLY A 235 3.33 -6.37 -3.10
CA GLY A 235 3.68 -5.00 -3.37
C GLY A 235 4.95 -4.53 -2.64
N PRO A 236 5.59 -3.44 -3.08
CA PRO A 236 6.88 -3.01 -2.56
C PRO A 236 6.77 -2.21 -1.25
N LEU A 237 7.68 -2.51 -0.32
CA LEU A 237 8.11 -1.60 0.73
C LEU A 237 9.42 -0.95 0.29
N VAL A 238 9.44 0.37 0.22
CA VAL A 238 10.58 1.15 -0.30
C VAL A 238 11.12 2.05 0.79
N ALA A 239 12.43 2.01 1.02
CA ALA A 239 13.16 2.90 1.92
C ALA A 239 14.41 3.42 1.23
N GLN A 240 14.73 4.70 1.36
CA GLN A 240 15.91 5.34 0.76
C GLN A 240 16.06 5.07 -0.76
N GLY A 241 14.93 4.99 -1.49
CA GLY A 241 14.90 4.71 -2.93
C GLY A 241 15.27 3.26 -3.33
N ARG A 242 15.23 2.32 -2.38
CA ARG A 242 15.52 0.89 -2.58
C ARG A 242 14.34 0.04 -2.15
N LEU A 243 14.13 -1.06 -2.85
CA LEU A 243 13.22 -2.10 -2.40
C LEU A 243 13.84 -2.81 -1.18
N VAL A 244 13.16 -2.75 -0.03
CA VAL A 244 13.60 -3.39 1.23
C VAL A 244 12.71 -4.57 1.62
N GLY A 245 11.44 -4.57 1.18
CA GLY A 245 10.50 -5.64 1.51
C GLY A 245 9.42 -5.84 0.46
N LEU A 246 8.77 -7.01 0.51
CA LEU A 246 7.49 -7.27 -0.17
C LEU A 246 6.41 -7.45 0.88
N VAL A 247 5.25 -6.85 0.67
CA VAL A 247 4.09 -7.04 1.56
C VAL A 247 3.78 -8.54 1.65
N SER A 248 3.79 -9.08 2.85
CA SER A 248 3.59 -10.51 3.08
C SER A 248 2.38 -10.78 3.97
N TRP A 249 2.41 -10.42 5.25
CA TRP A 249 1.32 -10.73 6.18
C TRP A 249 1.25 -9.76 7.37
N GLY A 250 0.20 -9.92 8.19
CA GLY A 250 -0.01 -9.22 9.45
C GLY A 250 -1.34 -9.65 10.09
N ASN A 251 -1.59 -9.26 11.33
CA ASN A 251 -2.85 -9.49 12.03
C ASN A 251 -3.75 -8.23 11.93
N GLY A 252 -4.62 -8.20 10.94
CA GLY A 252 -5.39 -6.99 10.59
C GLY A 252 -4.53 -6.00 9.81
N CYS A 253 -4.99 -4.76 9.69
CA CYS A 253 -4.28 -3.71 8.95
C CYS A 253 -4.32 -2.42 9.77
N GLY A 254 -3.16 -1.76 9.92
CA GLY A 254 -3.03 -0.48 10.62
C GLY A 254 -3.33 -0.52 12.12
N LEU A 255 -3.20 -1.65 12.76
CA LEU A 255 -3.39 -1.78 14.21
C LEU A 255 -2.08 -1.44 14.94
N ALA A 256 -2.19 -0.71 16.06
CA ALA A 256 -1.04 -0.21 16.82
C ALA A 256 -0.07 -1.31 17.29
N ASP A 257 -0.60 -2.46 17.72
CA ASP A 257 0.21 -3.56 18.27
C ASP A 257 0.43 -4.70 17.27
N SER A 258 0.16 -4.47 15.98
CA SER A 258 0.23 -5.49 14.93
C SER A 258 0.90 -4.90 13.69
N PRO A 259 2.22 -4.62 13.73
CA PRO A 259 2.93 -4.05 12.58
C PRO A 259 2.91 -5.00 11.39
N GLY A 260 3.02 -4.45 10.18
CA GLY A 260 3.12 -5.22 8.95
C GLY A 260 4.40 -6.04 8.91
N VAL A 261 4.32 -7.25 8.37
CA VAL A 261 5.45 -8.14 8.13
C VAL A 261 5.67 -8.26 6.63
N TYR A 262 6.91 -8.04 6.24
CA TYR A 262 7.35 -8.00 4.86
C TYR A 262 8.42 -9.05 4.61
N THR A 263 8.45 -9.68 3.44
CA THR A 263 9.59 -10.51 3.04
C THR A 263 10.83 -9.64 2.95
N ARG A 264 11.90 -9.96 3.67
CA ARG A 264 13.17 -9.21 3.65
C ARG A 264 13.89 -9.41 2.32
N ILE A 265 14.11 -8.33 1.56
CA ILE A 265 14.67 -8.44 0.21
C ILE A 265 16.09 -8.98 0.19
N SER A 266 16.94 -8.66 1.18
CA SER A 266 18.29 -9.23 1.23
C SER A 266 18.28 -10.77 1.35
N ALA A 267 17.34 -11.35 2.09
CA ALA A 267 17.14 -12.80 2.14
C ALA A 267 16.57 -13.34 0.83
N ALA A 268 15.61 -12.61 0.22
CA ALA A 268 15.03 -13.01 -1.07
C ALA A 268 16.08 -13.09 -2.19
N ILE A 269 17.07 -12.19 -2.23
CA ILE A 269 18.19 -12.23 -3.19
C ILE A 269 18.97 -13.52 -3.03
N GLU A 270 19.32 -13.92 -1.82
CA GLU A 270 20.06 -15.17 -1.56
C GLU A 270 19.30 -16.41 -2.04
N TRP A 271 17.98 -16.46 -1.84
CA TRP A 271 17.15 -17.57 -2.32
C TRP A 271 17.05 -17.62 -3.84
N MET A 272 16.95 -16.46 -4.50
CA MET A 272 16.90 -16.37 -5.96
C MET A 272 18.23 -16.75 -6.61
N ASP A 273 19.36 -16.36 -6.02
CA ASP A 273 20.70 -16.66 -6.53
C ASP A 273 21.06 -18.15 -6.33
N GLY A 274 20.59 -18.77 -5.25
CA GLY A 274 20.77 -20.20 -5.01
C GLY A 274 19.94 -21.11 -5.93
N ALA A 275 19.02 -20.53 -6.71
CA ALA A 275 18.14 -21.24 -7.65
C ALA A 275 18.61 -21.15 -9.11
N ALA A 276 19.71 -20.42 -9.41
CA ALA A 276 20.24 -20.19 -10.76
C ALA A 276 21.13 -21.34 -11.27
#